data_daee2f78a128d512eac198ac92583096
#
_entry.id   daee2f78a128d512eac198ac92583096
#
_cell.length_a   1.000
_cell.length_b   1.000
_cell.length_c   1.000
_cell.angle_alpha   90.00
_cell.angle_beta   90.00
_cell.angle_gamma   90.00
#
_symmetry.space_group_name_H-M   'P 1'
#
loop_
_entity.id
_entity.type
_entity.pdbx_description
1 polymer ?
#
loop_
_entity_poly.entity_id
_entity_poly.type
_entity_poly.pdbx_seq_one_letter_code
_entity_poly.pdbx_strand_id
1 'polypeptide(L)'
;MNKKIIAVASLAAALVLTGCSSAPEAAAPSSNASSATETPTVSRPEADLPSPTRNTNDRGQLIKELGEVGGVPGADDELDLKFTVTKFEFVKCSKNAGELNGRALAAHVEVETSGDFEGPLEVNGAPGLVSFGSYYWRGYEPDGTRMNEVDSQTIQNCFDSKAKLLPEYLGKGEKAKGMVLLDVTTKAGEVAFDPYGDGGWVWNYPGAKASA
;
A
#
# COMPACT_ATOMS: atom_id res chain seq x y z
N MET A 1 26.92 -35.35 -27.37
CA MET A 1 28.22 -34.74 -27.04
C MET A 1 28.44 -33.57 -27.99
N ASN A 2 28.25 -32.33 -27.56
CA ASN A 2 28.80 -31.13 -28.22
C ASN A 2 28.81 -30.02 -27.18
N LYS A 3 29.98 -29.79 -26.58
CA LYS A 3 30.30 -28.67 -25.71
C LYS A 3 30.54 -27.43 -26.57
N LYS A 4 29.79 -26.36 -26.36
CA LYS A 4 30.16 -25.02 -26.84
C LYS A 4 30.56 -24.16 -25.67
N ILE A 5 31.82 -23.82 -25.62
CA ILE A 5 32.47 -22.88 -24.71
C ILE A 5 32.24 -21.47 -25.28
N ILE A 6 31.64 -20.60 -24.51
CA ILE A 6 31.54 -19.16 -24.84
C ILE A 6 32.40 -18.39 -23.83
N ALA A 7 33.42 -17.72 -24.35
CA ALA A 7 34.35 -16.87 -23.61
C ALA A 7 33.69 -15.56 -23.21
N VAL A 8 33.90 -15.16 -21.95
CA VAL A 8 33.48 -13.88 -21.38
C VAL A 8 34.61 -12.88 -21.58
N ALA A 9 34.36 -11.80 -22.27
CA ALA A 9 35.27 -10.66 -22.37
C ALA A 9 34.89 -9.61 -21.32
N SER A 10 35.79 -9.35 -20.38
CA SER A 10 35.68 -8.33 -19.34
C SER A 10 36.09 -6.97 -19.94
N LEU A 11 35.22 -5.97 -19.85
CA LEU A 11 35.54 -4.58 -20.15
C LEU A 11 35.57 -3.77 -18.86
N ALA A 12 36.74 -3.31 -18.48
CA ALA A 12 36.97 -2.41 -17.36
C ALA A 12 36.86 -0.95 -17.86
N ALA A 13 35.95 -0.16 -17.29
CA ALA A 13 35.88 1.27 -17.50
C ALA A 13 36.32 2.02 -16.22
N ALA A 14 37.43 2.78 -16.34
CA ALA A 14 37.95 3.66 -15.29
C ALA A 14 37.21 5.01 -15.34
N LEU A 15 36.66 5.45 -14.21
CA LEU A 15 36.10 6.79 -14.01
C LEU A 15 37.13 7.69 -13.29
N VAL A 16 37.50 8.76 -13.97
CA VAL A 16 38.38 9.82 -13.45
C VAL A 16 37.52 10.87 -12.73
N LEU A 17 37.85 11.11 -11.46
CA LEU A 17 37.31 12.18 -10.64
C LEU A 17 38.13 13.44 -10.84
N THR A 18 37.55 14.52 -11.34
CA THR A 18 38.12 15.89 -11.24
C THR A 18 37.25 16.72 -10.31
N GLY A 19 37.82 17.08 -9.17
CA GLY A 19 37.27 18.05 -8.25
C GLY A 19 37.61 19.48 -8.68
N CYS A 20 36.74 20.43 -8.39
CA CYS A 20 37.07 21.84 -8.23
C CYS A 20 36.33 22.42 -7.04
N SER A 21 37.18 22.85 -6.08
CA SER A 21 36.87 23.64 -4.90
C SER A 21 36.86 25.12 -5.28
N SER A 22 35.92 25.89 -4.78
CA SER A 22 36.10 27.32 -4.46
C SER A 22 34.99 27.83 -3.56
N ALA A 23 35.36 28.23 -2.38
CA ALA A 23 34.71 29.19 -1.48
C ALA A 23 35.80 30.25 -1.13
N PRO A 24 35.51 31.32 -0.37
CA PRO A 24 34.30 32.13 -0.16
C PRO A 24 34.56 33.62 -0.35
N GLU A 25 33.53 34.47 -0.38
CA GLU A 25 33.77 35.90 -0.01
C GLU A 25 32.53 36.46 0.73
N ALA A 26 32.82 37.01 1.88
CA ALA A 26 31.91 37.66 2.78
C ALA A 26 31.82 39.17 2.47
N ALA A 27 30.64 39.74 2.50
CA ALA A 27 30.39 41.16 2.76
C ALA A 27 29.00 41.40 3.37
N ALA A 28 29.00 41.92 4.59
CA ALA A 28 27.88 42.59 5.26
C ALA A 28 28.16 44.11 5.22
N PRO A 29 27.31 45.00 5.80
CA PRO A 29 25.84 45.16 5.72
C PRO A 29 25.46 46.59 5.23
N SER A 30 24.23 46.79 4.81
CA SER A 30 23.66 48.16 4.76
C SER A 30 22.22 48.15 5.26
N SER A 31 22.06 48.80 6.38
CA SER A 31 20.82 49.23 6.99
C SER A 31 20.14 50.31 6.14
N ASN A 32 18.86 50.10 5.81
CA ASN A 32 17.93 51.18 5.50
C ASN A 32 16.57 50.88 6.14
N ALA A 33 16.28 51.67 7.16
CA ALA A 33 14.97 51.78 7.75
C ALA A 33 14.00 52.45 6.75
N SER A 34 12.87 51.88 6.53
CA SER A 34 11.75 52.55 5.91
C SER A 34 10.42 52.13 6.57
N SER A 35 9.71 53.12 6.98
CA SER A 35 8.50 53.16 7.77
C SER A 35 7.43 52.12 7.37
N ALA A 36 6.91 51.47 8.39
CA ALA A 36 5.73 50.66 8.33
C ALA A 36 4.49 51.53 8.19
N THR A 37 3.73 51.30 7.13
CA THR A 37 2.32 51.71 7.04
C THR A 37 1.52 50.49 7.47
N GLU A 38 0.93 50.56 8.65
CA GLU A 38 0.03 49.51 9.16
C GLU A 38 -1.28 49.52 8.33
N THR A 39 -1.45 48.48 7.54
CA THR A 39 -2.74 48.13 6.93
C THR A 39 -3.51 47.31 7.97
N PRO A 40 -4.76 47.68 8.35
CA PRO A 40 -5.51 46.86 9.28
C PRO A 40 -5.86 45.52 8.65
N THR A 41 -5.23 44.48 9.15
CA THR A 41 -5.59 43.10 8.84
C THR A 41 -6.97 42.81 9.45
N VAL A 42 -8.00 42.79 8.62
CA VAL A 42 -9.29 42.25 9.01
C VAL A 42 -9.11 40.74 9.16
N SER A 43 -8.98 40.32 10.40
CA SER A 43 -9.05 38.90 10.77
C SER A 43 -10.47 38.42 10.48
N ARG A 44 -10.64 37.77 9.33
CA ARG A 44 -11.83 36.96 9.04
C ARG A 44 -11.81 35.80 10.05
N PRO A 45 -12.87 35.60 10.85
CA PRO A 45 -12.98 34.40 11.66
C PRO A 45 -13.01 33.22 10.68
N GLU A 46 -11.93 32.45 10.67
CA GLU A 46 -11.90 31.13 10.04
C GLU A 46 -12.91 30.29 10.83
N ALA A 47 -14.06 30.06 10.22
CA ALA A 47 -15.05 29.16 10.79
C ALA A 47 -14.38 27.78 10.83
N ASP A 48 -14.11 27.34 12.05
CA ASP A 48 -13.61 26.01 12.38
C ASP A 48 -14.70 25.01 11.97
N LEU A 49 -14.77 24.69 10.65
CA LEU A 49 -15.54 23.58 10.17
C LEU A 49 -14.82 22.34 10.70
N PRO A 50 -15.49 21.51 11.51
CA PRO A 50 -14.87 20.29 11.97
C PRO A 50 -14.48 19.47 10.74
N SER A 51 -13.19 19.35 10.48
CA SER A 51 -12.67 18.38 9.53
C SER A 51 -13.28 17.03 9.89
N PRO A 52 -13.85 16.29 8.93
CA PRO A 52 -14.39 14.99 9.21
C PRO A 52 -13.29 14.17 9.86
N THR A 53 -13.50 13.79 11.12
CA THR A 53 -12.55 13.00 11.89
C THR A 53 -12.39 11.68 11.15
N ARG A 54 -11.33 11.55 10.37
CA ARG A 54 -10.99 10.26 9.75
C ARG A 54 -10.75 9.30 10.90
N ASN A 55 -11.50 8.22 10.93
CA ASN A 55 -11.33 7.16 11.94
C ASN A 55 -10.01 6.43 11.64
N THR A 56 -8.91 6.90 12.22
CA THR A 56 -7.57 6.31 12.05
C THR A 56 -7.07 5.75 13.39
N ASN A 57 -6.29 4.67 13.31
CA ASN A 57 -5.56 4.17 14.45
C ASN A 57 -4.24 4.94 14.65
N ASP A 58 -3.48 4.58 15.71
CA ASP A 58 -2.20 5.22 16.07
C ASP A 58 -1.12 5.04 14.99
N ARG A 59 -1.30 4.13 14.03
CA ARG A 59 -0.42 3.91 12.90
C ARG A 59 -0.80 4.75 11.66
N GLY A 60 -1.80 5.62 11.77
CA GLY A 60 -2.30 6.44 10.67
C GLY A 60 -3.18 5.68 9.67
N GLN A 61 -3.55 4.42 9.95
CA GLN A 61 -4.36 3.59 9.06
C GLN A 61 -5.84 3.91 9.24
N LEU A 62 -6.58 4.01 8.12
CA LEU A 62 -8.03 4.19 8.13
C LEU A 62 -8.72 2.90 8.59
N ILE A 63 -9.38 2.96 9.74
CA ILE A 63 -10.14 1.83 10.29
C ILE A 63 -11.39 1.61 9.43
N LYS A 64 -11.61 0.37 9.02
CA LYS A 64 -12.72 -0.06 8.16
C LYS A 64 -13.47 -1.24 8.77
N GLU A 65 -14.78 -1.22 8.59
CA GLU A 65 -15.64 -2.38 8.84
C GLU A 65 -15.80 -3.22 7.56
N LEU A 66 -16.19 -4.49 7.72
CA LEU A 66 -16.53 -5.35 6.58
C LEU A 66 -17.72 -4.78 5.82
N GLY A 67 -17.60 -4.71 4.50
CA GLY A 67 -18.61 -4.10 3.63
C GLY A 67 -18.47 -2.60 3.46
N GLU A 68 -17.60 -1.94 4.21
CA GLU A 68 -17.32 -0.50 4.06
C GLU A 68 -16.39 -0.25 2.87
N VAL A 69 -16.71 0.76 2.05
CA VAL A 69 -15.94 1.12 0.88
C VAL A 69 -14.63 1.81 1.31
N GLY A 70 -13.52 1.30 0.82
CA GLY A 70 -12.23 1.97 0.76
C GLY A 70 -11.97 2.49 -0.66
N GLY A 71 -11.06 3.44 -0.81
CA GLY A 71 -10.73 3.91 -2.14
C GLY A 71 -9.82 5.11 -2.19
N VAL A 72 -9.45 5.48 -3.41
CA VAL A 72 -8.60 6.62 -3.72
C VAL A 72 -9.43 7.62 -4.52
N PRO A 73 -9.51 8.89 -4.11
CA PRO A 73 -10.26 9.90 -4.83
C PRO A 73 -9.60 10.23 -6.17
N GLY A 74 -10.43 10.47 -7.19
CA GLY A 74 -10.05 11.03 -8.47
C GLY A 74 -10.08 12.55 -8.46
N ALA A 75 -10.00 13.14 -9.65
CA ALA A 75 -9.93 14.59 -9.83
C ALA A 75 -11.27 15.32 -9.57
N ASP A 76 -12.39 14.63 -9.63
CA ASP A 76 -13.76 15.13 -9.52
C ASP A 76 -14.47 14.76 -8.19
N ASP A 77 -13.70 14.43 -7.15
CA ASP A 77 -14.16 13.93 -5.84
C ASP A 77 -14.86 12.55 -5.90
N GLU A 78 -14.99 11.94 -7.07
CA GLU A 78 -15.37 10.54 -7.18
C GLU A 78 -14.16 9.63 -6.90
N LEU A 79 -14.42 8.38 -6.52
CA LEU A 79 -13.33 7.43 -6.26
C LEU A 79 -12.88 6.79 -7.57
N ASP A 80 -11.61 7.01 -7.94
CA ASP A 80 -10.97 6.34 -9.08
C ASP A 80 -10.66 4.87 -8.80
N LEU A 81 -10.38 4.55 -7.55
CA LEU A 81 -10.29 3.18 -7.05
C LEU A 81 -11.31 3.01 -5.94
N LYS A 82 -12.22 2.06 -6.10
CA LYS A 82 -13.17 1.60 -5.05
C LYS A 82 -12.89 0.15 -4.74
N PHE A 83 -12.84 -0.19 -3.46
CA PHE A 83 -12.76 -1.58 -3.06
C PHE A 83 -13.50 -1.83 -1.74
N THR A 84 -13.88 -3.07 -1.52
CA THR A 84 -14.61 -3.48 -0.32
C THR A 84 -14.10 -4.84 0.11
N VAL A 85 -13.67 -4.95 1.36
CA VAL A 85 -13.43 -6.26 1.98
C VAL A 85 -14.75 -6.73 2.58
N THR A 86 -15.31 -7.77 2.00
CA THR A 86 -16.68 -8.24 2.36
C THR A 86 -16.66 -9.32 3.44
N LYS A 87 -15.55 -10.05 3.57
CA LYS A 87 -15.46 -11.19 4.49
C LYS A 87 -14.00 -11.56 4.73
N PHE A 88 -13.70 -12.04 5.94
CA PHE A 88 -12.53 -12.85 6.23
C PHE A 88 -12.93 -14.27 6.59
N GLU A 89 -12.16 -15.25 6.12
CA GLU A 89 -12.31 -16.64 6.56
C GLU A 89 -10.98 -17.38 6.54
N PHE A 90 -10.79 -18.33 7.46
CA PHE A 90 -9.66 -19.23 7.40
C PHE A 90 -9.91 -20.32 6.36
N VAL A 91 -8.93 -20.53 5.50
CA VAL A 91 -8.97 -21.56 4.46
C VAL A 91 -7.88 -22.61 4.67
N LYS A 92 -8.03 -23.75 4.00
CA LYS A 92 -6.99 -24.78 3.97
C LYS A 92 -6.27 -24.72 2.64
N CYS A 93 -4.96 -24.65 2.72
CA CYS A 93 -4.11 -24.79 1.54
C CYS A 93 -4.09 -26.24 1.02
N SER A 94 -3.71 -26.41 -0.23
CA SER A 94 -3.46 -27.71 -0.83
C SER A 94 -2.31 -28.41 -0.10
N LYS A 95 -2.28 -29.73 -0.17
CA LYS A 95 -1.25 -30.54 0.52
C LYS A 95 0.17 -30.25 0.03
N ASN A 96 0.30 -29.71 -1.19
CA ASN A 96 1.57 -29.43 -1.84
C ASN A 96 2.06 -27.98 -1.61
N ALA A 97 1.30 -27.15 -0.93
CA ALA A 97 1.64 -25.73 -0.74
C ALA A 97 2.86 -25.50 0.18
N GLY A 98 3.13 -26.45 1.10
CA GLY A 98 4.16 -26.31 2.14
C GLY A 98 3.56 -25.96 3.51
N GLU A 99 4.42 -25.59 4.44
CA GLU A 99 4.01 -25.19 5.80
C GLU A 99 3.81 -23.67 5.87
N LEU A 100 2.71 -23.26 6.49
CA LEU A 100 2.41 -21.86 6.80
C LEU A 100 3.16 -21.44 8.07
N ASN A 101 3.49 -20.15 8.19
CA ASN A 101 3.96 -19.56 9.45
C ASN A 101 2.86 -19.58 10.52
N GLY A 102 1.62 -19.64 10.10
CA GLY A 102 0.46 -19.71 10.97
C GLY A 102 -0.78 -20.28 10.29
N ARG A 103 -1.59 -19.44 9.67
CA ARG A 103 -2.89 -19.82 9.08
C ARG A 103 -3.15 -19.06 7.80
N ALA A 104 -3.74 -19.73 6.82
CA ALA A 104 -4.22 -19.06 5.64
C ALA A 104 -5.53 -18.31 5.93
N LEU A 105 -5.47 -17.00 5.93
CA LEU A 105 -6.62 -16.09 6.00
C LEU A 105 -6.95 -15.63 4.59
N ALA A 106 -8.19 -15.83 4.16
CA ALA A 106 -8.72 -15.29 2.91
C ALA A 106 -9.50 -14.00 3.18
N ALA A 107 -9.08 -12.90 2.56
CA ALA A 107 -9.84 -11.66 2.45
C ALA A 107 -10.63 -11.70 1.14
N HIS A 108 -11.96 -11.65 1.20
CA HIS A 108 -12.82 -11.53 0.03
C HIS A 108 -12.94 -10.06 -0.36
N VAL A 109 -12.46 -9.73 -1.54
CA VAL A 109 -12.36 -8.34 -2.01
C VAL A 109 -13.15 -8.16 -3.30
N GLU A 110 -13.89 -7.06 -3.37
CA GLU A 110 -14.49 -6.53 -4.58
C GLU A 110 -13.80 -5.24 -4.94
N VAL A 111 -13.41 -5.07 -6.19
CA VAL A 111 -12.65 -3.92 -6.68
C VAL A 111 -13.30 -3.37 -7.94
N GLU A 112 -13.33 -2.05 -8.06
CA GLU A 112 -13.72 -1.31 -9.24
C GLU A 112 -12.77 -0.12 -9.44
N THR A 113 -12.27 0.06 -10.67
CA THR A 113 -11.49 1.23 -11.09
C THR A 113 -12.29 2.07 -12.09
N SER A 114 -12.10 3.39 -12.06
CA SER A 114 -12.69 4.30 -13.04
C SER A 114 -12.00 4.18 -14.41
N GLY A 115 -12.60 4.80 -15.43
CA GLY A 115 -11.99 4.92 -16.76
C GLY A 115 -10.76 5.85 -16.78
N ASP A 116 -10.60 6.69 -15.74
CA ASP A 116 -9.50 7.64 -15.61
C ASP A 116 -8.48 7.22 -14.55
N PHE A 117 -8.66 6.03 -13.97
CA PHE A 117 -7.77 5.50 -12.95
C PHE A 117 -6.30 5.45 -13.41
N GLU A 118 -5.43 6.02 -12.59
CA GLU A 118 -3.98 5.97 -12.74
C GLU A 118 -3.35 5.34 -11.50
N GLY A 119 -3.18 4.03 -11.53
CA GLY A 119 -2.59 3.27 -10.42
C GLY A 119 -1.09 3.54 -10.27
N PRO A 120 -0.52 3.19 -9.09
CA PRO A 120 0.87 3.49 -8.75
C PRO A 120 1.89 2.58 -9.44
N LEU A 121 1.43 1.52 -10.12
CA LEU A 121 2.33 0.48 -10.64
C LEU A 121 2.50 0.59 -12.15
N GLU A 122 3.72 0.29 -12.59
CA GLU A 122 4.05 -0.01 -13.96
C GLU A 122 4.57 -1.45 -14.05
N VAL A 123 3.94 -2.27 -14.88
CA VAL A 123 4.33 -3.68 -15.06
C VAL A 123 4.52 -3.95 -16.54
N ASN A 124 5.72 -4.41 -16.92
CA ASN A 124 6.09 -4.69 -18.30
C ASN A 124 5.81 -3.53 -19.28
N GLY A 125 6.00 -2.28 -18.82
CA GLY A 125 5.75 -1.08 -19.62
C GLY A 125 4.27 -0.66 -19.69
N ALA A 126 3.36 -1.33 -18.98
CA ALA A 126 1.97 -0.91 -18.82
C ALA A 126 1.83 -0.14 -17.50
N PRO A 127 1.67 1.20 -17.53
CA PRO A 127 1.47 2.02 -16.34
C PRO A 127 0.01 2.00 -15.89
N GLY A 128 -0.25 2.59 -14.70
CA GLY A 128 -1.60 2.84 -14.23
C GLY A 128 -2.28 1.61 -13.62
N LEU A 129 -1.51 0.66 -13.09
CA LEU A 129 -2.02 -0.56 -12.47
C LEU A 129 -2.06 -0.44 -10.94
N VAL A 130 -2.94 -1.21 -10.32
CA VAL A 130 -2.96 -1.49 -8.88
C VAL A 130 -2.91 -2.99 -8.65
N SER A 131 -2.28 -3.39 -7.55
CA SER A 131 -2.30 -4.78 -7.10
C SER A 131 -2.82 -4.88 -5.68
N PHE A 132 -3.62 -5.91 -5.43
CA PHE A 132 -4.05 -6.33 -4.10
C PHE A 132 -3.26 -7.53 -3.60
N GLY A 133 -2.13 -7.87 -4.24
CA GLY A 133 -1.27 -8.98 -3.84
C GLY A 133 -0.90 -8.94 -2.37
N SER A 134 -0.69 -10.12 -1.78
CA SER A 134 -0.43 -10.29 -0.34
C SER A 134 0.72 -9.45 0.19
N TYR A 135 1.71 -9.13 -0.64
CA TYR A 135 2.87 -8.32 -0.24
C TYR A 135 2.57 -6.83 0.04
N TYR A 136 1.40 -6.32 -0.39
CA TYR A 136 0.91 -4.99 0.00
C TYR A 136 0.14 -5.01 1.31
N TRP A 137 -0.02 -6.19 1.92
CA TRP A 137 -0.71 -6.33 3.18
C TRP A 137 0.26 -6.39 4.36
N ARG A 138 -0.23 -5.99 5.51
CA ARG A 138 0.47 -6.07 6.79
C ARG A 138 -0.44 -6.76 7.79
N GLY A 139 0.10 -7.63 8.62
CA GLY A 139 -0.62 -8.27 9.71
C GLY A 139 -0.18 -7.73 11.05
N TYR A 140 -1.11 -7.68 12.00
CA TYR A 140 -0.84 -7.29 13.38
C TYR A 140 -1.56 -8.25 14.32
N GLU A 141 -0.86 -8.65 15.36
CA GLU A 141 -1.41 -9.45 16.45
C GLU A 141 -2.37 -8.62 17.31
N PRO A 142 -3.20 -9.23 18.19
CA PRO A 142 -4.17 -8.49 19.01
C PRO A 142 -3.55 -7.44 19.93
N ASP A 143 -2.27 -7.57 20.27
CA ASP A 143 -1.51 -6.62 21.09
C ASP A 143 -0.87 -5.48 20.25
N GLY A 144 -1.09 -5.47 18.95
CA GLY A 144 -0.53 -4.50 18.02
C GLY A 144 0.86 -4.85 17.47
N THR A 145 1.46 -5.98 17.90
CA THR A 145 2.74 -6.44 17.36
C THR A 145 2.60 -6.77 15.88
N ARG A 146 3.47 -6.20 15.05
CA ARG A 146 3.47 -6.48 13.60
C ARG A 146 3.98 -7.89 13.34
N MET A 147 3.25 -8.64 12.51
CA MET A 147 3.71 -9.91 11.97
C MET A 147 4.88 -9.67 11.01
N ASN A 148 5.89 -10.51 11.04
CA ASN A 148 7.08 -10.36 10.20
C ASN A 148 6.74 -10.44 8.72
N GLU A 149 5.84 -11.35 8.35
CA GLU A 149 5.46 -11.62 6.98
C GLU A 149 4.04 -12.20 6.94
N VAL A 150 3.22 -11.71 6.00
CA VAL A 150 1.92 -12.29 5.67
C VAL A 150 1.86 -12.79 4.22
N ASP A 151 2.97 -12.61 3.49
CA ASP A 151 3.17 -12.97 2.08
C ASP A 151 4.20 -14.11 1.98
N SER A 152 3.91 -15.25 2.60
CA SER A 152 4.81 -16.40 2.53
C SER A 152 4.74 -17.11 1.17
N GLN A 153 5.82 -17.77 0.78
CA GLN A 153 5.84 -18.61 -0.44
C GLN A 153 4.73 -19.67 -0.40
N THR A 154 4.42 -20.19 0.78
CA THR A 154 3.33 -21.15 0.97
C THR A 154 1.98 -20.53 0.68
N ILE A 155 1.73 -19.29 1.11
CA ILE A 155 0.45 -18.63 0.85
C ILE A 155 0.25 -18.34 -0.64
N GLN A 156 1.30 -17.99 -1.37
CA GLN A 156 1.26 -17.79 -2.81
C GLN A 156 0.92 -19.08 -3.59
N ASN A 157 1.29 -20.23 -3.04
CA ASN A 157 1.02 -21.57 -3.59
C ASN A 157 -0.15 -22.29 -2.90
N CYS A 158 -0.91 -21.59 -2.07
CA CYS A 158 -1.95 -22.21 -1.23
C CYS A 158 -3.02 -22.95 -2.03
N PHE A 159 -3.38 -22.47 -3.20
CA PHE A 159 -4.35 -23.11 -4.08
C PHE A 159 -3.72 -23.59 -5.40
N ASP A 160 -4.07 -24.80 -5.80
CA ASP A 160 -3.65 -25.37 -7.10
C ASP A 160 -4.24 -24.60 -8.29
N SER A 161 -5.36 -23.90 -8.09
CA SER A 161 -6.01 -23.06 -9.09
C SER A 161 -6.20 -21.64 -8.59
N LYS A 162 -5.79 -20.67 -9.38
CA LYS A 162 -5.95 -19.24 -9.08
C LYS A 162 -7.36 -18.70 -9.43
N ALA A 163 -8.28 -19.52 -9.92
CA ALA A 163 -9.60 -19.07 -10.41
C ALA A 163 -10.48 -18.37 -9.35
N LYS A 164 -10.20 -18.55 -8.05
CA LYS A 164 -10.90 -17.89 -6.95
C LYS A 164 -10.13 -16.68 -6.39
N LEU A 165 -8.90 -16.49 -6.80
CA LEU A 165 -8.08 -15.38 -6.34
C LEU A 165 -8.45 -14.12 -7.12
N LEU A 166 -8.24 -12.98 -6.49
CA LEU A 166 -8.30 -11.70 -7.18
C LEU A 166 -7.21 -11.65 -8.25
N PRO A 167 -7.45 -11.02 -9.42
CA PRO A 167 -6.40 -10.78 -10.40
C PRO A 167 -5.19 -10.09 -9.78
N GLU A 168 -4.00 -10.43 -10.23
CA GLU A 168 -2.77 -9.88 -9.68
C GLU A 168 -2.66 -8.36 -9.90
N TYR A 169 -3.13 -7.89 -11.06
CA TYR A 169 -3.17 -6.48 -11.42
C TYR A 169 -4.53 -6.10 -11.97
N LEU A 170 -4.91 -4.86 -11.73
CA LEU A 170 -6.11 -4.23 -12.27
C LEU A 170 -5.72 -2.87 -12.87
N GLY A 171 -6.24 -2.58 -14.04
CA GLY A 171 -6.06 -1.32 -14.76
C GLY A 171 -7.33 -0.49 -14.80
N LYS A 172 -7.40 0.45 -15.75
CA LYS A 172 -8.52 1.37 -15.94
C LYS A 172 -9.83 0.66 -16.30
N GLY A 173 -10.93 1.06 -15.67
CA GLY A 173 -12.28 0.61 -16.00
C GLY A 173 -12.56 -0.86 -15.70
N GLU A 174 -11.75 -1.49 -14.84
CA GLU A 174 -11.88 -2.90 -14.51
C GLU A 174 -12.70 -3.11 -13.24
N LYS A 175 -13.39 -4.25 -13.19
CA LYS A 175 -14.09 -4.75 -12.02
C LYS A 175 -13.70 -6.18 -11.77
N ALA A 176 -13.35 -6.48 -10.51
CA ALA A 176 -12.97 -7.83 -10.12
C ALA A 176 -13.52 -8.18 -8.74
N LYS A 177 -13.72 -9.49 -8.53
CA LYS A 177 -14.05 -10.07 -7.23
C LYS A 177 -13.22 -11.33 -7.04
N GLY A 178 -12.65 -11.48 -5.85
CA GLY A 178 -11.84 -12.65 -5.56
C GLY A 178 -11.29 -12.62 -4.14
N MET A 179 -10.40 -13.56 -3.86
CA MET A 179 -9.73 -13.67 -2.57
C MET A 179 -8.28 -13.19 -2.67
N VAL A 180 -7.83 -12.51 -1.64
CA VAL A 180 -6.42 -12.33 -1.31
C VAL A 180 -6.10 -13.25 -0.15
N LEU A 181 -5.02 -14.01 -0.23
CA LEU A 181 -4.61 -14.95 0.81
C LEU A 181 -3.47 -14.37 1.61
N LEU A 182 -3.54 -14.49 2.94
CA LEU A 182 -2.56 -13.97 3.89
C LEU A 182 -2.15 -15.06 4.87
N ASP A 183 -0.86 -15.16 5.19
CA ASP A 183 -0.32 -16.09 6.19
C ASP A 183 -0.25 -15.38 7.55
N VAL A 184 -1.27 -15.53 8.38
CA VAL A 184 -1.35 -14.84 9.67
C VAL A 184 -0.98 -15.75 10.84
N THR A 185 -0.20 -15.24 11.80
CA THR A 185 0.31 -16.03 12.95
C THR A 185 -0.78 -16.34 13.97
N THR A 186 -1.81 -15.50 14.08
CA THR A 186 -2.84 -15.58 15.12
C THR A 186 -4.23 -15.85 14.57
N LYS A 187 -5.18 -16.22 15.44
CA LYS A 187 -6.58 -16.46 15.08
C LYS A 187 -7.41 -15.19 14.99
N ALA A 188 -6.93 -14.12 15.59
CA ALA A 188 -7.54 -12.79 15.59
C ALA A 188 -6.44 -11.75 15.51
N GLY A 189 -6.76 -10.58 15.02
CA GLY A 189 -5.81 -9.48 14.86
C GLY A 189 -6.30 -8.49 13.84
N GLU A 190 -5.39 -7.73 13.28
CA GLU A 190 -5.67 -6.77 12.23
C GLU A 190 -4.89 -7.12 10.96
N VAL A 191 -5.47 -6.82 9.82
CA VAL A 191 -4.76 -6.79 8.54
C VAL A 191 -4.98 -5.44 7.87
N ALA A 192 -3.90 -4.87 7.33
CA ALA A 192 -3.94 -3.59 6.65
C ALA A 192 -3.50 -3.76 5.20
N PHE A 193 -4.22 -3.13 4.29
CA PHE A 193 -3.88 -2.99 2.89
C PHE A 193 -3.23 -1.62 2.67
N ASP A 194 -1.99 -1.60 2.26
CA ASP A 194 -1.18 -0.38 2.13
C ASP A 194 -0.36 -0.40 0.82
N PRO A 195 -1.02 -0.16 -0.34
CA PRO A 195 -0.36 -0.20 -1.63
C PRO A 195 0.52 1.02 -1.92
N TYR A 196 0.34 2.11 -1.16
CA TYR A 196 1.05 3.37 -1.38
C TYR A 196 2.15 3.63 -0.33
N GLY A 197 2.15 2.90 0.79
CA GLY A 197 3.13 3.06 1.87
C GLY A 197 2.85 4.25 2.79
N ASP A 198 1.63 4.79 2.78
CA ASP A 198 1.20 5.97 3.54
C ASP A 198 0.20 5.67 4.66
N GLY A 199 0.06 4.38 5.05
CA GLY A 199 -0.81 3.90 6.13
C GLY A 199 -1.94 3.00 5.64
N GLY A 200 -2.65 3.38 4.58
CA GLY A 200 -3.68 2.55 3.96
C GLY A 200 -4.92 2.32 4.81
N TRP A 201 -5.54 1.14 4.68
CA TRP A 201 -6.80 0.76 5.33
C TRP A 201 -6.59 -0.48 6.17
N VAL A 202 -7.22 -0.54 7.35
CA VAL A 202 -7.06 -1.64 8.30
C VAL A 202 -8.42 -2.22 8.71
N TRP A 203 -8.50 -3.52 8.83
CA TRP A 203 -9.66 -4.28 9.29
C TRP A 203 -9.26 -5.22 10.40
N ASN A 204 -10.18 -5.41 11.36
CA ASN A 204 -10.12 -6.53 12.27
C ASN A 204 -10.53 -7.81 11.55
N TYR A 205 -9.74 -8.88 11.65
CA TYR A 205 -10.20 -10.20 11.21
C TYR A 205 -10.59 -11.04 12.44
N PRO A 206 -11.77 -11.71 12.38
CA PRO A 206 -12.27 -12.45 13.52
C PRO A 206 -11.62 -13.82 13.62
N GLY A 207 -10.90 -14.03 14.69
CA GLY A 207 -10.66 -15.38 15.21
C GLY A 207 -11.49 -15.67 16.44
N ALA A 208 -12.15 -14.69 17.00
CA ALA A 208 -13.12 -14.85 18.04
C ALA A 208 -14.35 -14.01 17.69
N LYS A 209 -15.54 -14.57 17.92
CA LYS A 209 -16.72 -13.73 18.11
C LYS A 209 -16.33 -12.62 19.04
N ALA A 210 -16.58 -11.36 18.65
CA ALA A 210 -16.63 -10.28 19.62
C ALA A 210 -17.44 -10.80 20.80
N SER A 211 -16.81 -10.93 21.95
CA SER A 211 -17.52 -11.22 23.18
C SER A 211 -18.46 -10.04 23.39
N ALA A 212 -19.75 -10.32 23.34
CA ALA A 212 -20.78 -9.36 23.66
C ALA A 212 -20.64 -8.89 25.12
#